data_4712696636d8779dd524e07b2644c170
#
_entry.id   4712696636d8779dd524e07b2644c170
#
_cell.length_a   1.000
_cell.length_b   1.000
_cell.length_c   1.000
_cell.angle_alpha   90.00
_cell.angle_beta   90.00
_cell.angle_gamma   90.00
#
_symmetry.space_group_name_H-M   'P 1'
#
loop_
_entity.id
_entity.type
_entity.pdbx_description
1 polymer ?
#
loop_
_entity_poly.entity_id
_entity_poly.type
_entity_poly.pdbx_seq_one_letter_code
_entity_poly.pdbx_strand_id
1 'polypeptide(L)'
;MTYTADKAVSRKNTLPAYAMIALTLIGIANAAYVARGSYTGAPLWCPILDGCNTVINSPYSKVFGVPMAYFGFIYYVFMFGLAARLAYEPLSKTLCFRAVLYAALGAISSMYFIYLQLGFIRQICSYCLISAVISFLLLLSALWLFRATRTLE
;
A
#
# COMPACT_ATOMS: atom_id res chain seq x y z
N MET A 1 6.52 33.49 -20.68
CA MET A 1 6.88 32.09 -21.02
C MET A 1 7.09 31.18 -19.79
N THR A 2 7.29 31.69 -18.60
CA THR A 2 7.49 30.94 -17.34
C THR A 2 6.22 30.28 -16.77
N TYR A 3 5.06 30.89 -16.94
CA TYR A 3 3.78 30.43 -16.38
C TYR A 3 3.28 29.08 -16.96
N THR A 4 3.54 28.83 -18.24
CA THR A 4 3.13 27.58 -18.91
C THR A 4 4.04 26.41 -18.55
N ALA A 5 5.32 26.66 -18.33
CA ALA A 5 6.28 25.64 -17.91
C ALA A 5 6.03 25.18 -16.46
N ASP A 6 5.71 26.11 -15.56
CA ASP A 6 5.39 25.85 -14.16
C ASP A 6 4.10 25.01 -14.02
N LYS A 7 3.10 25.31 -14.82
CA LYS A 7 1.83 24.55 -14.86
C LYS A 7 2.01 23.15 -15.45
N ALA A 8 2.91 22.95 -16.40
CA ALA A 8 3.23 21.66 -16.99
C ALA A 8 4.03 20.78 -16.00
N VAL A 9 4.98 21.37 -15.29
CA VAL A 9 5.75 20.69 -14.21
C VAL A 9 4.85 20.30 -13.05
N SER A 10 3.96 21.19 -12.63
CA SER A 10 2.97 20.91 -11.58
C SER A 10 2.05 19.74 -11.98
N ARG A 11 1.52 19.74 -13.20
CA ARG A 11 0.64 18.68 -13.71
C ARG A 11 1.33 17.32 -13.84
N LYS A 12 2.61 17.29 -14.21
CA LYS A 12 3.39 16.05 -14.32
C LYS A 12 3.67 15.43 -12.94
N ASN A 13 3.76 16.24 -11.90
CA ASN A 13 4.02 15.80 -10.54
C ASN A 13 2.75 15.43 -9.76
N THR A 14 1.56 15.83 -10.23
CA THR A 14 0.29 15.41 -9.60
C THR A 14 -0.15 14.00 -10.01
N LEU A 15 0.26 13.51 -11.18
CA LEU A 15 -0.14 12.19 -11.69
C LEU A 15 0.22 11.05 -10.71
N PRO A 16 1.46 10.94 -10.18
CA PRO A 16 1.77 9.89 -9.22
C PRO A 16 1.00 10.03 -7.89
N ALA A 17 0.65 11.24 -7.47
CA ALA A 17 -0.18 11.45 -6.28
C ALA A 17 -1.60 10.88 -6.48
N TYR A 18 -2.22 11.11 -7.63
CA TYR A 18 -3.51 10.51 -7.97
C TYR A 18 -3.43 8.99 -8.13
N ALA A 19 -2.34 8.47 -8.70
CA ALA A 19 -2.10 7.04 -8.75
C ALA A 19 -2.01 6.42 -7.34
N MET A 20 -1.33 7.10 -6.41
CA MET A 20 -1.27 6.69 -5.00
C MET A 20 -2.66 6.68 -4.34
N ILE A 21 -3.53 7.67 -4.63
CA ILE A 21 -4.91 7.71 -4.14
C ILE A 21 -5.68 6.47 -4.63
N ALA A 22 -5.63 6.18 -5.94
CA ALA A 22 -6.30 5.02 -6.50
C ALA A 22 -5.79 3.70 -5.91
N LEU A 23 -4.47 3.53 -5.79
CA LEU A 23 -3.84 2.36 -5.20
C LEU A 23 -4.23 2.15 -3.73
N THR A 24 -4.28 3.23 -2.95
CA THR A 24 -4.67 3.15 -1.53
C THR A 24 -6.13 2.80 -1.36
N LEU A 25 -7.04 3.29 -2.22
CA LEU A 25 -8.45 2.90 -2.20
C LEU A 25 -8.63 1.40 -2.50
N ILE A 26 -7.90 0.87 -3.49
CA ILE A 26 -7.88 -0.57 -3.78
C ILE A 26 -7.32 -1.34 -2.58
N GLY A 27 -6.25 -0.85 -1.96
CA GLY A 27 -5.65 -1.45 -0.75
C GLY A 27 -6.60 -1.47 0.44
N ILE A 28 -7.35 -0.39 0.67
CA ILE A 28 -8.39 -0.29 1.71
C ILE A 28 -9.49 -1.34 1.48
N ALA A 29 -10.01 -1.43 0.25
CA ALA A 29 -11.05 -2.39 -0.10
C ALA A 29 -10.55 -3.85 0.09
N ASN A 30 -9.33 -4.14 -0.37
CA ASN A 30 -8.67 -5.43 -0.19
C ASN A 30 -8.50 -5.80 1.29
N ALA A 31 -7.95 -4.90 2.09
CA ALA A 31 -7.72 -5.12 3.52
C ALA A 31 -9.05 -5.24 4.31
N ALA A 32 -10.05 -4.43 3.98
CA ALA A 32 -11.38 -4.50 4.60
C ALA A 32 -12.07 -5.83 4.32
N TYR A 33 -11.97 -6.35 3.10
CA TYR A 33 -12.53 -7.66 2.74
C TYR A 33 -11.89 -8.79 3.55
N VAL A 34 -10.57 -8.80 3.64
CA VAL A 34 -9.83 -9.80 4.44
C VAL A 34 -10.11 -9.66 5.93
N ALA A 35 -10.18 -8.42 6.46
CA ALA A 35 -10.50 -8.14 7.86
C ALA A 35 -11.91 -8.67 8.22
N ARG A 36 -12.90 -8.47 7.33
CA ARG A 36 -14.24 -9.02 7.51
C ARG A 36 -14.22 -10.55 7.61
N GLY A 37 -13.50 -11.23 6.71
CA GLY A 37 -13.38 -12.69 6.73
C GLY A 37 -12.74 -13.19 8.03
N SER A 38 -11.69 -12.52 8.50
CA SER A 38 -11.03 -12.83 9.77
C SER A 38 -11.93 -12.60 11.00
N TYR A 39 -12.85 -11.65 10.93
CA TYR A 39 -13.79 -11.35 12.02
C TYR A 39 -14.97 -12.32 12.06
N THR A 40 -15.57 -12.62 10.91
CA THR A 40 -16.77 -13.46 10.81
C THR A 40 -16.46 -14.95 10.82
N GLY A 41 -15.19 -15.34 10.60
CA GLY A 41 -14.80 -16.73 10.35
C GLY A 41 -15.35 -17.31 9.03
N ALA A 42 -15.97 -16.46 8.20
CA ALA A 42 -16.51 -16.88 6.91
C ALA A 42 -15.37 -17.19 5.93
N PRO A 43 -15.49 -18.26 5.15
CA PRO A 43 -14.47 -18.56 4.14
C PRO A 43 -14.39 -17.44 3.10
N LEU A 44 -13.15 -16.99 2.80
CA LEU A 44 -12.92 -16.02 1.74
C LEU A 44 -12.94 -16.71 0.39
N TRP A 45 -13.57 -16.06 -0.56
CA TRP A 45 -13.49 -16.51 -1.95
C TRP A 45 -12.11 -16.16 -2.53
N CYS A 46 -11.36 -17.18 -2.94
CA CYS A 46 -10.00 -17.05 -3.49
C CYS A 46 -10.04 -17.31 -4.99
N PRO A 47 -9.88 -16.28 -5.84
CA PRO A 47 -10.07 -16.44 -7.29
C PRO A 47 -8.94 -17.16 -8.01
N ILE A 48 -7.74 -17.19 -7.44
CA ILE A 48 -6.53 -17.66 -8.13
C ILE A 48 -5.80 -18.77 -7.35
N LEU A 49 -5.75 -18.68 -6.04
CA LEU A 49 -4.97 -19.58 -5.17
C LEU A 49 -5.80 -19.96 -3.95
N ASP A 50 -5.93 -21.24 -3.66
CA ASP A 50 -6.79 -21.76 -2.58
C ASP A 50 -6.23 -21.56 -1.17
N GLY A 51 -5.04 -20.97 -1.04
CA GLY A 51 -4.32 -20.80 0.23
C GLY A 51 -4.83 -19.68 1.14
N CYS A 52 -5.78 -18.81 0.71
CA CYS A 52 -6.20 -17.64 1.49
C CYS A 52 -6.74 -18.02 2.87
N ASN A 53 -7.65 -19.00 2.94
CA ASN A 53 -8.24 -19.39 4.21
C ASN A 53 -7.22 -20.04 5.16
N THR A 54 -6.27 -20.80 4.60
CA THR A 54 -5.17 -21.38 5.38
C THR A 54 -4.26 -20.31 5.95
N VAL A 55 -3.88 -19.32 5.12
CA VAL A 55 -2.99 -18.21 5.54
C VAL A 55 -3.66 -17.35 6.61
N ILE A 56 -4.93 -16.95 6.41
CA ILE A 56 -5.66 -16.06 7.33
C ILE A 56 -5.92 -16.71 8.68
N ASN A 57 -6.15 -18.03 8.71
CA ASN A 57 -6.37 -18.78 9.95
C ASN A 57 -5.08 -19.29 10.60
N SER A 58 -3.92 -19.08 9.96
CA SER A 58 -2.63 -19.49 10.52
C SER A 58 -2.28 -18.68 11.80
N PRO A 59 -1.49 -19.25 12.73
CA PRO A 59 -0.97 -18.49 13.88
C PRO A 59 -0.15 -17.26 13.49
N TYR A 60 0.48 -17.29 12.32
CA TYR A 60 1.31 -16.20 11.78
C TYR A 60 0.50 -15.03 11.22
N SER A 61 -0.82 -15.19 11.01
CA SER A 61 -1.71 -14.13 10.54
C SER A 61 -2.16 -13.17 11.63
N LYS A 62 -1.80 -13.44 12.89
CA LYS A 62 -2.20 -12.65 14.06
C LYS A 62 -0.98 -12.11 14.79
N VAL A 63 -1.01 -10.83 15.13
CA VAL A 63 -0.02 -10.18 15.99
C VAL A 63 -0.74 -9.74 17.27
N PHE A 64 -0.27 -10.22 18.43
CA PHE A 64 -0.93 -10.03 19.74
C PHE A 64 -2.42 -10.41 19.75
N GLY A 65 -2.80 -11.44 18.98
CA GLY A 65 -4.19 -11.89 18.87
C GLY A 65 -5.05 -11.10 17.87
N VAL A 66 -4.53 -10.01 17.30
CA VAL A 66 -5.23 -9.17 16.31
C VAL A 66 -4.86 -9.62 14.91
N PRO A 67 -5.84 -9.91 14.02
CA PRO A 67 -5.57 -10.23 12.62
C PRO A 67 -4.81 -9.13 11.91
N MET A 68 -3.78 -9.51 11.14
CA MET A 68 -2.91 -8.57 10.41
C MET A 68 -3.65 -7.71 9.39
N ALA A 69 -4.80 -8.16 8.91
CA ALA A 69 -5.64 -7.40 7.99
C ALA A 69 -6.08 -6.04 8.56
N TYR A 70 -6.26 -5.91 9.89
CA TYR A 70 -6.58 -4.63 10.52
C TYR A 70 -5.42 -3.65 10.47
N PHE A 71 -4.18 -4.13 10.69
CA PHE A 71 -2.99 -3.30 10.55
C PHE A 71 -2.81 -2.83 9.09
N GLY A 72 -3.07 -3.72 8.13
CA GLY A 72 -3.07 -3.36 6.71
C GLY A 72 -4.13 -2.31 6.37
N PHE A 73 -5.33 -2.44 6.91
CA PHE A 73 -6.40 -1.47 6.74
C PHE A 73 -5.99 -0.07 7.25
N ILE A 74 -5.49 0.01 8.49
CA ILE A 74 -5.00 1.26 9.10
C ILE A 74 -3.86 1.84 8.27
N TYR A 75 -2.92 1.02 7.83
CA TYR A 75 -1.81 1.43 6.96
C TYR A 75 -2.32 2.12 5.68
N TYR A 76 -3.27 1.51 4.97
CA TYR A 76 -3.79 2.10 3.73
C TYR A 76 -4.61 3.37 3.97
N VAL A 77 -5.34 3.48 5.08
CA VAL A 77 -6.06 4.70 5.46
C VAL A 77 -5.08 5.86 5.70
N PHE A 78 -4.00 5.61 6.45
CA PHE A 78 -2.95 6.62 6.65
C PHE A 78 -2.26 7.01 5.34
N MET A 79 -1.95 6.03 4.51
CA MET A 79 -1.32 6.27 3.21
C MET A 79 -2.23 7.04 2.27
N PHE A 80 -3.54 6.80 2.33
CA PHE A 80 -4.55 7.60 1.61
C PHE A 80 -4.52 9.07 2.04
N GLY A 81 -4.47 9.33 3.35
CA GLY A 81 -4.35 10.71 3.88
C GLY A 81 -3.09 11.41 3.38
N LEU A 82 -1.94 10.71 3.36
CA LEU A 82 -0.70 11.24 2.81
C LEU A 82 -0.79 11.50 1.30
N ALA A 83 -1.38 10.58 0.54
CA ALA A 83 -1.57 10.71 -0.90
C ALA A 83 -2.50 11.89 -1.24
N ALA A 84 -3.60 12.07 -0.48
CA ALA A 84 -4.49 13.20 -0.63
C ALA A 84 -3.76 14.54 -0.37
N ARG A 85 -2.94 14.62 0.70
CA ARG A 85 -2.11 15.81 0.97
C ARG A 85 -1.12 16.08 -0.15
N LEU A 86 -0.47 15.05 -0.69
CA LEU A 86 0.45 15.17 -1.83
C LEU A 86 -0.24 15.59 -3.13
N ALA A 87 -1.54 15.30 -3.30
CA ALA A 87 -2.29 15.80 -4.45
C ALA A 87 -2.49 17.33 -4.40
N TYR A 88 -2.58 17.91 -3.19
CA TYR A 88 -2.66 19.37 -3.00
C TYR A 88 -1.28 20.04 -3.01
N GLU A 89 -0.27 19.40 -2.40
CA GLU A 89 1.09 19.94 -2.24
C GLU A 89 2.15 18.96 -2.77
N PRO A 90 2.20 18.72 -4.11
CA PRO A 90 3.04 17.66 -4.68
C PRO A 90 4.56 17.92 -4.56
N LEU A 91 4.96 19.15 -4.26
CA LEU A 91 6.37 19.57 -4.17
C LEU A 91 6.86 19.71 -2.70
N SER A 92 6.05 19.34 -1.72
CA SER A 92 6.46 19.36 -0.31
C SER A 92 7.43 18.23 -0.01
N LYS A 93 8.73 18.54 0.17
CA LYS A 93 9.79 17.57 0.48
C LYS A 93 9.48 16.73 1.71
N THR A 94 8.96 17.35 2.75
CA THR A 94 8.61 16.68 4.00
C THR A 94 7.51 15.64 3.80
N LEU A 95 6.46 15.99 3.02
CA LEU A 95 5.39 15.05 2.71
C LEU A 95 5.87 13.91 1.81
N CYS A 96 6.67 14.21 0.79
CA CYS A 96 7.26 13.20 -0.08
C CYS A 96 8.16 12.24 0.70
N PHE A 97 9.01 12.76 1.60
CA PHE A 97 9.87 11.94 2.45
C PHE A 97 9.06 11.02 3.38
N ARG A 98 8.03 11.56 4.03
CA ARG A 98 7.12 10.76 4.88
C ARG A 98 6.40 9.67 4.06
N ALA A 99 5.95 9.99 2.86
CA ALA A 99 5.32 9.00 1.97
C ALA A 99 6.29 7.88 1.57
N VAL A 100 7.54 8.20 1.25
CA VAL A 100 8.59 7.20 0.97
C VAL A 100 8.82 6.30 2.17
N LEU A 101 9.00 6.89 3.36
CA LEU A 101 9.25 6.13 4.58
C LEU A 101 8.09 5.18 4.92
N TYR A 102 6.87 5.68 4.81
CA TYR A 102 5.66 4.88 5.08
C TYR A 102 5.43 3.79 4.02
N ALA A 103 5.66 4.09 2.74
CA ALA A 103 5.59 3.12 1.66
C ALA A 103 6.67 2.04 1.78
N ALA A 104 7.90 2.42 2.19
CA ALA A 104 8.97 1.48 2.45
C ALA A 104 8.62 0.51 3.61
N LEU A 105 8.02 1.02 4.68
CA LEU A 105 7.52 0.17 5.77
C LEU A 105 6.50 -0.86 5.28
N GLY A 106 5.55 -0.44 4.44
CA GLY A 106 4.57 -1.34 3.82
C GLY A 106 5.21 -2.39 2.90
N ALA A 107 6.19 -1.99 2.09
CA ALA A 107 6.92 -2.91 1.22
C ALA A 107 7.73 -3.95 2.01
N ILE A 108 8.44 -3.53 3.05
CA ILE A 108 9.21 -4.42 3.94
C ILE A 108 8.27 -5.41 4.64
N SER A 109 7.15 -4.93 5.19
CA SER A 109 6.14 -5.78 5.81
C SER A 109 5.58 -6.81 4.82
N SER A 110 5.29 -6.39 3.59
CA SER A 110 4.80 -7.28 2.54
C SER A 110 5.80 -8.36 2.18
N MET A 111 7.09 -8.04 2.08
CA MET A 111 8.17 -9.02 1.85
C MET A 111 8.24 -10.03 2.99
N TYR A 112 8.16 -9.56 4.23
CA TYR A 112 8.16 -10.44 5.40
C TYR A 112 6.98 -11.43 5.36
N PHE A 113 5.77 -10.97 5.02
CA PHE A 113 4.61 -11.85 4.90
C PHE A 113 4.70 -12.84 3.74
N ILE A 114 5.26 -12.44 2.60
CA ILE A 114 5.53 -13.37 1.49
C ILE A 114 6.52 -14.45 1.95
N TYR A 115 7.57 -14.06 2.67
CA TYR A 115 8.53 -15.01 3.23
C TYR A 115 7.86 -16.03 4.16
N LEU A 116 6.97 -15.59 5.07
CA LEU A 116 6.22 -16.48 5.95
C LEU A 116 5.30 -17.44 5.17
N GLN A 117 4.65 -16.96 4.13
CA GLN A 117 3.75 -17.76 3.30
C GLN A 117 4.52 -18.87 2.56
N LEU A 118 5.67 -18.56 1.99
CA LEU A 118 6.48 -19.52 1.23
C LEU A 118 7.28 -20.46 2.13
N GLY A 119 7.86 -19.93 3.20
CA GLY A 119 8.77 -20.67 4.07
C GLY A 119 8.07 -21.54 5.13
N PHE A 120 7.06 -21.00 5.77
CA PHE A 120 6.43 -21.63 6.94
C PHE A 120 5.03 -22.19 6.65
N ILE A 121 4.18 -21.41 6.01
CA ILE A 121 2.80 -21.80 5.76
C ILE A 121 2.69 -22.69 4.52
N ARG A 122 3.60 -22.53 3.55
CA ARG A 122 3.63 -23.22 2.25
C ARG A 122 2.32 -23.11 1.46
N GLN A 123 1.61 -22.02 1.67
CA GLN A 123 0.39 -21.66 0.98
C GLN A 123 0.45 -20.17 0.64
N ILE A 124 -0.05 -19.79 -0.52
CA ILE A 124 -0.02 -18.41 -1.00
C ILE A 124 -1.43 -17.84 -0.97
N CYS A 125 -1.55 -16.65 -0.39
CA CYS A 125 -2.80 -15.89 -0.34
C CYS A 125 -2.83 -14.85 -1.46
N SER A 126 -3.84 -14.92 -2.35
CA SER A 126 -4.01 -13.96 -3.45
C SER A 126 -4.16 -12.52 -2.96
N TYR A 127 -4.89 -12.28 -1.87
CA TYR A 127 -5.08 -10.94 -1.30
C TYR A 127 -3.79 -10.36 -0.72
N CYS A 128 -2.93 -11.21 -0.15
CA CYS A 128 -1.62 -10.79 0.34
C CYS A 128 -0.67 -10.42 -0.80
N LEU A 129 -0.72 -11.14 -1.92
CA LEU A 129 0.03 -10.78 -3.13
C LEU A 129 -0.44 -9.46 -3.71
N ILE A 130 -1.75 -9.25 -3.82
CA ILE A 130 -2.33 -7.98 -4.28
C ILE A 130 -1.86 -6.84 -3.38
N SER A 131 -1.91 -7.02 -2.06
CA SER A 131 -1.42 -6.03 -1.09
C SER A 131 0.07 -5.74 -1.27
N ALA A 132 0.89 -6.75 -1.53
CA ALA A 132 2.32 -6.59 -1.79
C ALA A 132 2.58 -5.78 -3.06
N VAL A 133 1.91 -6.09 -4.16
CA VAL A 133 2.02 -5.34 -5.41
C VAL A 133 1.63 -3.88 -5.21
N ILE A 134 0.51 -3.61 -4.51
CA ILE A 134 0.07 -2.24 -4.20
C ILE A 134 1.14 -1.51 -3.38
N SER A 135 1.72 -2.14 -2.35
CA SER A 135 2.75 -1.54 -1.50
C SER A 135 4.02 -1.19 -2.29
N PHE A 136 4.44 -2.05 -3.22
CA PHE A 136 5.57 -1.75 -4.11
C PHE A 136 5.26 -0.61 -5.09
N LEU A 137 4.07 -0.57 -5.67
CA LEU A 137 3.66 0.52 -6.57
C LEU A 137 3.55 1.86 -5.82
N LEU A 138 3.09 1.85 -4.57
CA LEU A 138 3.09 3.02 -3.70
C LEU A 138 4.50 3.51 -3.42
N LEU A 139 5.45 2.61 -3.13
CA LEU A 139 6.85 2.95 -2.92
C LEU A 139 7.47 3.58 -4.17
N LEU A 140 7.26 2.99 -5.36
CA LEU A 140 7.75 3.54 -6.62
C LEU A 140 7.17 4.93 -6.91
N SER A 141 5.87 5.12 -6.68
CA SER A 141 5.19 6.41 -6.87
C SER A 141 5.72 7.47 -5.90
N ALA A 142 5.92 7.11 -4.63
CA ALA A 142 6.48 8.01 -3.61
C ALA A 142 7.93 8.38 -3.91
N LEU A 143 8.76 7.42 -4.34
CA LEU A 143 10.15 7.67 -4.76
C LEU A 143 10.23 8.57 -5.98
N TRP A 144 9.33 8.39 -6.94
CA TRP A 144 9.28 9.25 -8.11
C TRP A 144 8.96 10.69 -7.72
N LEU A 145 7.94 10.92 -6.89
CA LEU A 145 7.63 12.25 -6.35
C LEU A 145 8.81 12.85 -5.60
N PHE A 146 9.46 12.08 -4.74
CA PHE A 146 10.60 12.55 -3.96
C PHE A 146 11.79 12.95 -4.84
N ARG A 147 12.08 12.18 -5.90
CA ARG A 147 13.10 12.54 -6.88
C ARG A 147 12.75 13.81 -7.65
N ALA A 148 11.49 13.97 -8.05
CA ALA A 148 11.04 15.17 -8.76
C ALA A 148 11.19 16.44 -7.91
N THR A 149 11.01 16.36 -6.58
CA THR A 149 11.25 17.51 -5.69
C THR A 149 12.72 17.88 -5.56
N ARG A 150 13.64 16.91 -5.71
CA ARG A 150 15.10 17.17 -5.65
C ARG A 150 15.66 17.78 -6.93
N THR A 151 15.05 17.52 -8.08
CA THR A 151 15.53 18.06 -9.37
C THR A 151 15.13 19.52 -9.61
N LEU A 152 14.31 20.10 -8.76
CA LEU A 152 13.85 21.48 -8.84
C LEU A 152 14.69 22.46 -8.00
N GLU A 153 15.73 21.99 -7.31
CA GLU A 153 16.77 22.79 -6.62
C GLU A 153 17.98 22.99 -7.50
#